data_273681b8d369a3fafbea4ef7eb4cf1e3
#
_entry.id   273681b8d369a3fafbea4ef7eb4cf1e3
#
_cell.length_a   1.000
_cell.length_b   1.000
_cell.length_c   1.000
_cell.angle_alpha   90.00
_cell.angle_beta   90.00
_cell.angle_gamma   90.00
#
_symmetry.space_group_name_H-M   'P 1'
#
loop_
_entity.id
_entity.type
_entity.pdbx_description
1 polymer ?
#
loop_
_entity_poly.entity_id
_entity_poly.type
_entity_poly.pdbx_seq_one_letter_code
_entity_poly.pdbx_strand_id
1 'polypeptide(L)'
;MASLKLLLGMIPSTSKIEQAEKALVAEFEKLNTFSGSDQLAKYNELDKLVNSSDFVQKRKEIESLSYKNSSEYSKEKEFLSLQKAKDIVLYFKTVAGNDLKKFQEMDGSKKIKELEELEKLVQSSEFIEKSKAKGFKETDDFKKLEEYKNLKNSSEIKDYYKFKSSKELANYKTTDGSKRLASYNELKDYIASEEFKKQKEYLLDKKRFEKTEMFKEIQEYTSLKKSEDIIWYLKVKDSNKFDVIKHRELTFSEEFEVEKLDSKKWLTNYYWGEKLLKDRYSVESDLQAYTEKENFEIHNSILKINTKPQKVNGKTWSAAHGFAPKEFSYSSGLINSGTSLRQKYGIFTAKIKLGDPTAKNAFWLLADKITPHIDICRTGKGKVWSDYFSAKGTSAKTSIGSRYANGFFIFTLEWTSDKLVWKINDTEVFVQTSDIPQEPMYVLFAGGLDKPINGPTSMEIDWVRVYQPKK
;
A
#
# COMPACT_ATOMS: atom_id res chain seq x y z
N MET A 1 17.87 -28.07 32.61
CA MET A 1 19.13 -28.61 31.95
C MET A 1 19.38 -27.77 30.72
N ALA A 2 20.60 -27.30 30.53
CA ALA A 2 20.96 -26.53 29.32
C ALA A 2 20.62 -27.33 28.06
N SER A 3 20.11 -26.65 27.03
CA SER A 3 19.69 -27.30 25.80
C SER A 3 20.86 -28.02 25.12
N LEU A 4 20.60 -29.12 24.41
CA LEU A 4 21.62 -29.87 23.64
C LEU A 4 22.38 -28.94 22.68
N LYS A 5 21.71 -27.92 22.13
CA LYS A 5 22.33 -26.92 21.27
C LYS A 5 23.47 -26.16 21.97
N LEU A 6 23.27 -25.79 23.24
CA LEU A 6 24.28 -25.10 24.04
C LEU A 6 25.49 -26.04 24.32
N LEU A 7 25.23 -27.30 24.65
CA LEU A 7 26.32 -28.27 24.89
C LEU A 7 27.17 -28.48 23.64
N LEU A 8 26.54 -28.50 22.46
CA LEU A 8 27.24 -28.68 21.18
C LEU A 8 27.80 -27.36 20.59
N GLY A 9 27.50 -26.20 21.18
CA GLY A 9 27.89 -24.89 20.64
C GLY A 9 27.09 -24.48 19.40
N MET A 10 25.94 -25.09 19.16
CA MET A 10 25.07 -24.84 18.02
C MET A 10 24.09 -23.71 18.30
N ILE A 11 24.63 -22.52 18.59
CA ILE A 11 23.84 -21.30 18.82
C ILE A 11 24.15 -20.29 17.71
N PRO A 12 23.26 -19.33 17.44
CA PRO A 12 23.54 -18.25 16.50
C PRO A 12 24.82 -17.49 16.89
N SER A 13 25.61 -17.05 15.92
CA SER A 13 26.71 -16.15 16.22
C SER A 13 26.25 -14.78 16.64
N THR A 14 26.99 -14.10 17.51
CA THR A 14 26.72 -12.76 17.98
C THR A 14 26.52 -11.79 16.79
N SER A 15 27.41 -11.86 15.80
CA SER A 15 27.32 -11.00 14.61
C SER A 15 26.03 -11.21 13.79
N LYS A 16 25.53 -12.45 13.69
CA LYS A 16 24.25 -12.70 13.01
C LYS A 16 23.06 -12.08 13.75
N ILE A 17 23.07 -12.11 15.08
CA ILE A 17 22.01 -11.51 15.90
C ILE A 17 22.03 -9.99 15.73
N GLU A 18 23.20 -9.36 15.86
CA GLU A 18 23.36 -7.92 15.69
C GLU A 18 22.96 -7.46 14.29
N GLN A 19 23.35 -8.19 13.25
CA GLN A 19 22.94 -7.92 11.88
C GLN A 19 21.43 -8.05 11.69
N ALA A 20 20.81 -9.09 12.27
CA ALA A 20 19.38 -9.29 12.20
C ALA A 20 18.60 -8.19 12.95
N GLU A 21 19.07 -7.77 14.14
CA GLU A 21 18.49 -6.68 14.91
C GLU A 21 18.59 -5.35 14.13
N LYS A 22 19.79 -5.05 13.60
CA LYS A 22 20.01 -3.85 12.78
C LYS A 22 19.15 -3.84 11.52
N ALA A 23 19.03 -4.97 10.83
CA ALA A 23 18.17 -5.10 9.66
C ALA A 23 16.69 -4.92 10.01
N LEU A 24 16.25 -5.48 11.15
CA LEU A 24 14.88 -5.36 11.63
C LEU A 24 14.52 -3.90 11.98
N VAL A 25 15.44 -3.18 12.64
CA VAL A 25 15.27 -1.76 12.96
C VAL A 25 15.19 -0.92 11.68
N ALA A 26 16.12 -1.11 10.75
CA ALA A 26 16.13 -0.40 9.48
C ALA A 26 14.86 -0.65 8.65
N GLU A 27 14.36 -1.90 8.67
CA GLU A 27 13.13 -2.25 7.98
C GLU A 27 11.88 -1.65 8.66
N PHE A 28 11.90 -1.52 9.99
CA PHE A 28 10.83 -0.83 10.72
C PHE A 28 10.84 0.69 10.44
N GLU A 29 12.00 1.31 10.35
CA GLU A 29 12.14 2.70 9.93
C GLU A 29 11.64 2.91 8.50
N LYS A 30 11.99 1.99 7.58
CA LYS A 30 11.44 1.98 6.22
C LYS A 30 9.91 1.90 6.22
N LEU A 31 9.32 1.04 7.08
CA LEU A 31 7.86 0.93 7.21
C LEU A 31 7.22 2.25 7.63
N ASN A 32 7.79 2.89 8.66
CA ASN A 32 7.29 4.16 9.18
C ASN A 32 7.39 5.28 8.13
N THR A 33 8.53 5.38 7.45
CA THR A 33 8.75 6.37 6.38
C THR A 33 7.79 6.13 5.21
N PHE A 34 7.66 4.87 4.75
CA PHE A 34 6.81 4.54 3.62
C PHE A 34 5.32 4.72 3.93
N SER A 35 4.91 4.54 5.19
CA SER A 35 3.52 4.75 5.62
C SER A 35 3.00 6.18 5.38
N GLY A 36 3.89 7.18 5.35
CA GLY A 36 3.60 8.58 5.03
C GLY A 36 3.99 9.00 3.61
N SER A 37 4.34 8.07 2.71
CA SER A 37 4.82 8.41 1.37
C SER A 37 3.70 8.80 0.40
N ASP A 38 4.02 9.71 -0.53
CA ASP A 38 3.11 10.10 -1.61
C ASP A 38 2.70 8.90 -2.48
N GLN A 39 3.62 7.95 -2.69
CA GLN A 39 3.36 6.74 -3.44
C GLN A 39 2.25 5.89 -2.81
N LEU A 40 2.29 5.70 -1.49
CA LEU A 40 1.25 4.96 -0.77
C LEU A 40 -0.07 5.75 -0.73
N ALA A 41 0.00 7.07 -0.55
CA ALA A 41 -1.17 7.93 -0.57
C ALA A 41 -1.88 7.83 -1.93
N LYS A 42 -1.12 7.93 -3.02
CA LYS A 42 -1.65 7.80 -4.39
C LYS A 42 -2.23 6.41 -4.66
N TYR A 43 -1.55 5.35 -4.22
CA TYR A 43 -2.08 3.99 -4.31
C TYR A 43 -3.44 3.85 -3.60
N ASN A 44 -3.55 4.37 -2.37
CA ASN A 44 -4.79 4.28 -1.59
C ASN A 44 -5.93 5.12 -2.21
N GLU A 45 -5.62 6.29 -2.77
CA GLU A 45 -6.57 7.13 -3.52
C GLU A 45 -7.13 6.35 -4.72
N LEU A 46 -6.23 5.83 -5.55
CA LEU A 46 -6.61 5.09 -6.75
C LEU A 46 -7.33 3.78 -6.42
N ASP A 47 -6.92 3.07 -5.36
CA ASP A 47 -7.61 1.85 -4.91
C ASP A 47 -9.07 2.13 -4.55
N LYS A 48 -9.34 3.21 -3.81
CA LYS A 48 -10.70 3.65 -3.51
C LYS A 48 -11.47 4.07 -4.76
N LEU A 49 -10.81 4.79 -5.67
CA LEU A 49 -11.43 5.31 -6.88
C LEU A 49 -11.85 4.17 -7.81
N VAL A 50 -10.91 3.32 -8.23
CA VAL A 50 -11.14 2.26 -9.22
C VAL A 50 -12.09 1.16 -8.74
N ASN A 51 -12.19 0.97 -7.42
CA ASN A 51 -13.10 0.02 -6.79
C ASN A 51 -14.43 0.65 -6.36
N SER A 52 -14.64 1.96 -6.57
CA SER A 52 -15.91 2.60 -6.26
C SER A 52 -17.02 2.11 -7.20
N SER A 53 -18.24 2.03 -6.68
CA SER A 53 -19.41 1.60 -7.46
C SER A 53 -19.65 2.49 -8.67
N ASP A 54 -19.46 3.80 -8.52
CA ASP A 54 -19.62 4.79 -9.59
C ASP A 54 -18.60 4.57 -10.72
N PHE A 55 -17.32 4.38 -10.37
CA PHE A 55 -16.28 4.11 -11.34
C PHE A 55 -16.53 2.81 -12.12
N VAL A 56 -16.87 1.75 -11.41
CA VAL A 56 -17.15 0.44 -12.01
C VAL A 56 -18.37 0.51 -12.93
N GLN A 57 -19.40 1.26 -12.53
CA GLN A 57 -20.60 1.43 -13.34
C GLN A 57 -20.31 2.25 -14.61
N LYS A 58 -19.66 3.42 -14.50
CA LYS A 58 -19.25 4.24 -15.65
C LYS A 58 -18.39 3.49 -16.64
N ARG A 59 -17.44 2.69 -16.13
CA ARG A 59 -16.63 1.82 -16.97
C ARG A 59 -17.50 0.84 -17.76
N LYS A 60 -18.41 0.14 -17.09
CA LYS A 60 -19.34 -0.80 -17.74
C LYS A 60 -20.21 -0.12 -18.79
N GLU A 61 -20.70 1.08 -18.50
CA GLU A 61 -21.49 1.87 -19.44
C GLU A 61 -20.69 2.17 -20.71
N ILE A 62 -19.46 2.69 -20.59
CA ILE A 62 -18.59 2.97 -21.74
C ILE A 62 -18.24 1.69 -22.52
N GLU A 63 -17.89 0.60 -21.83
CA GLU A 63 -17.53 -0.67 -22.45
C GLU A 63 -18.74 -1.35 -23.14
N SER A 64 -19.95 -1.16 -22.61
CA SER A 64 -21.18 -1.76 -23.16
C SER A 64 -21.73 -1.03 -24.38
N LEU A 65 -21.30 0.21 -24.64
CA LEU A 65 -21.74 0.96 -25.81
C LEU A 65 -21.41 0.19 -27.09
N SER A 66 -22.39 0.12 -27.98
CA SER A 66 -22.18 -0.47 -29.31
C SER A 66 -23.02 0.25 -30.35
N TYR A 67 -22.48 0.42 -31.56
CA TYR A 67 -23.19 1.08 -32.63
C TYR A 67 -24.53 0.38 -32.96
N LYS A 68 -24.55 -0.95 -32.95
CA LYS A 68 -25.78 -1.73 -33.28
C LYS A 68 -26.95 -1.50 -32.30
N ASN A 69 -26.66 -1.10 -31.07
CA ASN A 69 -27.67 -0.89 -30.03
C ASN A 69 -27.95 0.60 -29.81
N SER A 70 -27.40 1.46 -30.63
CA SER A 70 -27.55 2.92 -30.51
C SER A 70 -28.72 3.48 -31.28
N SER A 71 -29.14 4.71 -30.92
CA SER A 71 -30.11 5.51 -31.68
C SER A 71 -29.59 5.86 -33.07
N GLU A 72 -28.29 6.08 -33.19
CA GLU A 72 -27.59 6.38 -34.44
C GLU A 72 -27.76 5.24 -35.47
N TYR A 73 -27.58 3.99 -35.01
CA TYR A 73 -27.81 2.84 -35.87
C TYR A 73 -29.27 2.70 -36.29
N SER A 74 -30.20 2.97 -35.40
CA SER A 74 -31.62 2.93 -35.69
C SER A 74 -32.01 3.98 -36.71
N LYS A 75 -31.52 5.21 -36.58
CA LYS A 75 -31.72 6.32 -37.53
C LYS A 75 -31.08 6.01 -38.89
N GLU A 76 -29.86 5.48 -38.92
CA GLU A 76 -29.20 5.09 -40.18
C GLU A 76 -29.98 4.00 -40.89
N LYS A 77 -30.45 2.98 -40.17
CA LYS A 77 -31.26 1.90 -40.69
C LYS A 77 -32.58 2.40 -41.24
N GLU A 78 -33.24 3.32 -40.56
CA GLU A 78 -34.47 3.96 -41.02
C GLU A 78 -34.24 4.77 -42.30
N PHE A 79 -33.19 5.62 -42.31
CA PHE A 79 -32.79 6.33 -43.53
C PHE A 79 -32.57 5.40 -44.72
N LEU A 80 -31.80 4.33 -44.54
CA LEU A 80 -31.52 3.36 -45.60
C LEU A 80 -32.79 2.64 -46.07
N SER A 81 -33.76 2.44 -45.18
CA SER A 81 -35.08 1.90 -45.53
C SER A 81 -35.90 2.87 -46.35
N LEU A 82 -35.96 4.16 -45.91
CA LEU A 82 -36.67 5.23 -46.61
C LEU A 82 -36.03 5.52 -47.98
N GLN A 83 -34.72 5.51 -48.07
CA GLN A 83 -33.96 5.72 -49.32
C GLN A 83 -34.33 4.68 -50.41
N LYS A 84 -34.68 3.46 -50.00
CA LYS A 84 -35.07 2.37 -50.90
C LYS A 84 -36.59 2.25 -51.06
N ALA A 85 -37.37 3.07 -50.35
CA ALA A 85 -38.82 3.01 -50.40
C ALA A 85 -39.33 3.48 -51.75
N LYS A 86 -40.22 2.70 -52.34
CA LYS A 86 -40.71 2.93 -53.70
C LYS A 86 -41.35 4.31 -53.90
N ASP A 87 -42.08 4.78 -52.93
CA ASP A 87 -42.70 6.10 -52.91
C ASP A 87 -41.70 7.25 -52.92
N ILE A 88 -40.66 7.15 -52.06
CA ILE A 88 -39.60 8.16 -51.97
C ILE A 88 -38.73 8.13 -53.24
N VAL A 89 -38.37 6.96 -53.73
CA VAL A 89 -37.60 6.84 -55.00
C VAL A 89 -38.39 7.41 -56.16
N LEU A 90 -39.69 7.09 -56.25
CA LEU A 90 -40.55 7.60 -57.36
C LEU A 90 -40.76 9.10 -57.25
N TYR A 91 -40.93 9.62 -56.01
CA TYR A 91 -41.03 11.06 -55.75
C TYR A 91 -39.83 11.84 -56.31
N PHE A 92 -38.61 11.45 -55.88
CA PHE A 92 -37.37 12.14 -56.36
C PHE A 92 -37.17 11.96 -57.88
N LYS A 93 -37.51 10.83 -58.44
CA LYS A 93 -37.46 10.61 -59.89
C LYS A 93 -38.47 11.53 -60.61
N THR A 94 -39.67 11.71 -60.07
CA THR A 94 -40.69 12.59 -60.60
C THR A 94 -40.29 14.06 -60.54
N VAL A 95 -39.73 14.49 -59.36
CA VAL A 95 -39.25 15.86 -59.18
C VAL A 95 -38.09 16.20 -60.11
N ALA A 96 -37.18 15.25 -60.36
CA ALA A 96 -36.06 15.42 -61.26
C ALA A 96 -36.45 15.35 -62.76
N GLY A 97 -37.64 14.87 -63.05
CA GLY A 97 -38.14 14.69 -64.42
C GLY A 97 -38.79 15.97 -64.98
N ASN A 98 -38.74 16.14 -66.30
CA ASN A 98 -39.36 17.28 -66.97
C ASN A 98 -40.90 17.22 -67.05
N ASP A 99 -41.47 16.04 -66.86
CA ASP A 99 -42.90 15.83 -67.02
C ASP A 99 -43.71 16.54 -65.93
N LEU A 100 -43.22 16.58 -64.71
CA LEU A 100 -43.85 17.30 -63.59
C LEU A 100 -43.86 18.79 -63.87
N LYS A 101 -42.76 19.34 -64.38
CA LYS A 101 -42.64 20.76 -64.71
C LYS A 101 -43.59 21.15 -65.85
N LYS A 102 -43.63 20.35 -66.94
CA LYS A 102 -44.56 20.56 -68.07
C LYS A 102 -46.02 20.46 -67.59
N PHE A 103 -46.34 19.51 -66.71
CA PHE A 103 -47.67 19.37 -66.15
C PHE A 103 -48.03 20.62 -65.34
N GLN A 104 -47.15 21.09 -64.45
CA GLN A 104 -47.43 22.29 -63.62
C GLN A 104 -47.61 23.56 -64.47
N GLU A 105 -46.87 23.73 -65.56
CA GLU A 105 -47.00 24.81 -66.50
C GLU A 105 -48.32 24.76 -67.29
N MET A 106 -48.79 23.54 -67.57
CA MET A 106 -49.99 23.33 -68.37
C MET A 106 -51.26 23.32 -67.51
N ASP A 107 -51.17 22.84 -66.25
CA ASP A 107 -52.34 22.73 -65.36
C ASP A 107 -52.93 24.07 -65.03
N GLY A 108 -54.23 24.23 -65.35
CA GLY A 108 -54.95 25.50 -65.24
C GLY A 108 -54.56 26.58 -66.29
N SER A 109 -53.71 26.24 -67.26
CA SER A 109 -53.33 27.13 -68.36
C SER A 109 -54.56 27.52 -69.25
N LYS A 110 -54.37 28.60 -69.96
CA LYS A 110 -55.39 29.07 -70.91
C LYS A 110 -55.76 27.96 -71.93
N LYS A 111 -54.77 27.20 -72.35
CA LYS A 111 -54.92 26.13 -73.34
C LYS A 111 -55.82 24.95 -72.82
N ILE A 112 -55.64 24.60 -71.55
CA ILE A 112 -56.49 23.58 -70.91
C ILE A 112 -57.90 24.09 -70.70
N LYS A 113 -58.07 25.33 -70.26
CA LYS A 113 -59.42 25.96 -70.10
C LYS A 113 -60.15 25.99 -71.40
N GLU A 114 -59.52 26.45 -72.49
CA GLU A 114 -60.05 26.48 -73.80
C GLU A 114 -60.48 25.11 -74.34
N LEU A 115 -59.66 24.10 -74.11
CA LEU A 115 -59.98 22.72 -74.43
C LEU A 115 -61.22 22.26 -73.63
N GLU A 116 -61.31 22.52 -72.33
CA GLU A 116 -62.43 22.16 -71.49
C GLU A 116 -63.74 22.87 -71.86
N GLU A 117 -63.62 24.15 -72.27
CA GLU A 117 -64.73 24.89 -72.78
C GLU A 117 -65.23 24.36 -74.13
N LEU A 118 -64.31 24.07 -75.06
CA LEU A 118 -64.62 23.46 -76.33
C LEU A 118 -65.19 22.06 -76.18
N GLU A 119 -64.64 21.27 -75.20
CA GLU A 119 -65.18 19.94 -74.91
C GLU A 119 -66.63 19.98 -74.41
N LYS A 120 -66.93 20.90 -73.48
CA LYS A 120 -68.30 21.08 -72.99
C LYS A 120 -69.26 21.54 -74.16
N LEU A 121 -68.79 22.41 -75.05
CA LEU A 121 -69.51 22.84 -76.17
C LEU A 121 -69.82 21.71 -77.14
N VAL A 122 -68.84 21.00 -77.63
CA VAL A 122 -68.98 19.94 -78.61
C VAL A 122 -69.70 18.69 -78.08
N GLN A 123 -69.78 18.53 -76.74
CA GLN A 123 -70.52 17.46 -76.08
C GLN A 123 -71.96 17.90 -75.72
N SER A 124 -72.34 19.12 -75.91
CA SER A 124 -73.66 19.56 -75.60
C SER A 124 -74.73 18.95 -76.57
N SER A 125 -75.92 18.72 -76.06
CA SER A 125 -77.02 18.12 -76.90
C SER A 125 -77.33 18.97 -78.11
N GLU A 126 -77.29 20.33 -77.93
CA GLU A 126 -77.52 21.29 -78.97
C GLU A 126 -76.46 21.18 -80.09
N PHE A 127 -75.18 21.14 -79.68
CA PHE A 127 -74.09 21.00 -80.66
C PHE A 127 -74.11 19.69 -81.41
N ILE A 128 -74.48 18.59 -80.75
CA ILE A 128 -74.58 17.25 -81.34
C ILE A 128 -75.69 17.26 -82.37
N GLU A 129 -76.87 17.91 -82.09
CA GLU A 129 -77.97 18.04 -83.06
C GLU A 129 -77.60 18.91 -84.27
N LYS A 130 -76.95 20.05 -84.05
CA LYS A 130 -76.43 20.90 -85.14
C LYS A 130 -75.41 20.21 -86.03
N SER A 131 -74.58 19.32 -85.42
CA SER A 131 -73.58 18.57 -86.18
C SER A 131 -74.08 17.60 -87.18
N LYS A 132 -75.40 17.20 -87.11
CA LYS A 132 -76.07 16.30 -88.01
C LYS A 132 -76.71 17.02 -89.26
N ALA A 133 -76.73 18.37 -89.25
CA ALA A 133 -77.35 19.14 -90.34
C ALA A 133 -76.44 19.19 -91.61
N LYS A 134 -77.16 19.18 -92.80
CA LYS A 134 -76.45 19.40 -94.06
C LYS A 134 -75.76 20.75 -94.11
N GLY A 135 -74.51 20.83 -94.47
CA GLY A 135 -73.73 22.11 -94.51
C GLY A 135 -72.96 22.37 -93.22
N PHE A 136 -73.01 21.58 -92.18
CA PHE A 136 -72.28 21.80 -90.92
C PHE A 136 -70.81 22.12 -91.06
N LYS A 137 -70.14 21.57 -92.13
CA LYS A 137 -68.72 21.83 -92.41
C LYS A 137 -68.41 23.27 -92.77
N GLU A 138 -69.37 24.11 -93.13
CA GLU A 138 -69.23 25.51 -93.48
C GLU A 138 -69.57 26.45 -92.34
N THR A 139 -69.86 25.91 -91.17
CA THR A 139 -70.26 26.72 -89.97
C THR A 139 -69.06 27.00 -89.06
N ASP A 140 -69.23 28.08 -88.26
CA ASP A 140 -68.22 28.31 -87.21
C ASP A 140 -68.21 27.24 -86.11
N ASP A 141 -69.29 26.50 -85.95
CA ASP A 141 -69.32 25.36 -85.03
C ASP A 141 -68.44 24.20 -85.58
N PHE A 142 -68.35 24.03 -86.89
CA PHE A 142 -67.38 23.04 -87.46
C PHE A 142 -65.90 23.48 -87.21
N LYS A 143 -65.62 24.80 -87.33
CA LYS A 143 -64.23 25.28 -86.97
C LYS A 143 -63.93 24.99 -85.50
N LYS A 144 -64.88 25.24 -84.62
CA LYS A 144 -64.70 24.92 -83.18
C LYS A 144 -64.54 23.41 -82.97
N LEU A 145 -65.19 22.56 -83.71
CA LEU A 145 -64.96 21.08 -83.63
C LEU A 145 -63.58 20.72 -84.11
N GLU A 146 -63.11 21.28 -85.20
CA GLU A 146 -61.72 21.03 -85.69
C GLU A 146 -60.69 21.59 -84.75
N GLU A 147 -60.90 22.75 -84.17
CA GLU A 147 -60.07 23.34 -83.10
C GLU A 147 -60.01 22.42 -81.89
N TYR A 148 -61.12 21.93 -81.38
CA TYR A 148 -61.18 20.95 -80.32
C TYR A 148 -60.38 19.70 -80.67
N LYS A 149 -60.56 19.14 -81.86
CA LYS A 149 -59.86 17.95 -82.28
C LYS A 149 -58.34 18.17 -82.35
N ASN A 150 -57.94 19.32 -82.92
CA ASN A 150 -56.53 19.68 -83.05
C ASN A 150 -55.87 19.85 -81.69
N LEU A 151 -56.54 20.60 -80.80
CA LEU A 151 -56.09 20.78 -79.42
C LEU A 151 -55.99 19.43 -78.69
N LYS A 152 -57.07 18.63 -78.72
CA LYS A 152 -57.13 17.31 -78.05
C LYS A 152 -56.11 16.33 -78.60
N ASN A 153 -55.75 16.44 -79.85
CA ASN A 153 -54.77 15.58 -80.49
C ASN A 153 -53.33 16.10 -80.41
N SER A 154 -53.18 17.30 -79.93
CA SER A 154 -51.80 17.84 -79.77
C SER A 154 -50.96 17.01 -78.80
N SER A 155 -49.67 16.84 -79.05
CA SER A 155 -48.77 16.08 -78.21
C SER A 155 -48.73 16.62 -76.77
N GLU A 156 -48.77 17.91 -76.61
CA GLU A 156 -48.74 18.58 -75.29
C GLU A 156 -49.97 18.22 -74.44
N ILE A 157 -51.17 18.23 -75.05
CA ILE A 157 -52.43 17.85 -74.36
C ILE A 157 -52.44 16.34 -74.05
N LYS A 158 -52.05 15.52 -74.97
CA LYS A 158 -51.93 14.06 -74.74
C LYS A 158 -50.94 13.75 -73.61
N ASP A 159 -49.78 14.40 -73.61
CA ASP A 159 -48.77 14.21 -72.55
C ASP A 159 -49.26 14.77 -71.19
N TYR A 160 -49.99 15.87 -71.18
CA TYR A 160 -50.61 16.43 -69.99
C TYR A 160 -51.60 15.42 -69.37
N TYR A 161 -52.55 14.90 -70.13
CA TYR A 161 -53.54 13.94 -69.61
C TYR A 161 -52.93 12.63 -69.25
N LYS A 162 -51.95 12.14 -70.01
CA LYS A 162 -51.19 10.94 -69.70
C LYS A 162 -50.47 11.08 -68.35
N PHE A 163 -49.82 12.22 -68.13
CA PHE A 163 -49.13 12.45 -66.84
C PHE A 163 -50.14 12.71 -65.71
N LYS A 164 -51.24 13.40 -65.98
CA LYS A 164 -52.32 13.68 -65.02
C LYS A 164 -52.90 12.38 -64.43
N SER A 165 -52.95 11.33 -65.23
CA SER A 165 -53.44 9.99 -64.77
C SER A 165 -52.32 9.04 -64.39
N SER A 166 -51.07 9.48 -64.34
CA SER A 166 -49.90 8.67 -64.05
C SER A 166 -49.75 8.35 -62.56
N LYS A 167 -49.08 7.22 -62.28
CA LYS A 167 -48.68 6.83 -60.92
C LYS A 167 -47.65 7.81 -60.33
N GLU A 168 -46.89 8.41 -61.24
CA GLU A 168 -45.87 9.40 -60.89
C GLU A 168 -46.50 10.64 -60.25
N LEU A 169 -47.53 11.23 -60.86
CA LEU A 169 -48.22 12.38 -60.31
C LEU A 169 -49.00 12.02 -59.06
N ALA A 170 -49.64 10.86 -59.03
CA ALA A 170 -50.38 10.39 -57.85
C ALA A 170 -49.42 10.24 -56.64
N ASN A 171 -48.27 9.62 -56.86
CA ASN A 171 -47.22 9.50 -55.82
C ASN A 171 -46.64 10.85 -55.39
N TYR A 172 -46.39 11.75 -56.38
CA TYR A 172 -45.90 13.12 -56.04
C TYR A 172 -46.88 13.82 -55.10
N LYS A 173 -48.18 13.85 -55.44
CA LYS A 173 -49.19 14.54 -54.63
C LYS A 173 -49.38 13.98 -53.23
N THR A 174 -49.15 12.65 -53.04
CA THR A 174 -49.26 12.01 -51.73
C THR A 174 -48.01 12.09 -50.92
N THR A 175 -46.86 12.22 -51.57
CA THR A 175 -45.54 12.21 -50.90
C THR A 175 -45.05 13.60 -50.62
N ASP A 176 -45.34 14.56 -51.50
CA ASP A 176 -44.96 15.98 -51.31
C ASP A 176 -45.59 16.55 -50.05
N GLY A 177 -44.76 17.18 -49.15
CA GLY A 177 -45.21 17.68 -47.84
C GLY A 177 -45.58 16.60 -46.82
N SER A 178 -45.45 15.31 -47.16
CA SER A 178 -45.76 14.22 -46.22
C SER A 178 -44.75 14.17 -45.07
N LYS A 179 -45.20 13.70 -43.88
CA LYS A 179 -44.30 13.40 -42.73
C LYS A 179 -43.19 12.46 -43.12
N ARG A 180 -43.45 11.52 -44.01
CA ARG A 180 -42.49 10.51 -44.46
C ARG A 180 -41.35 11.13 -45.28
N LEU A 181 -41.67 12.07 -46.15
CA LEU A 181 -40.64 12.83 -46.90
C LEU A 181 -39.85 13.77 -45.97
N ALA A 182 -40.53 14.39 -45.03
CA ALA A 182 -39.87 15.21 -44.01
C ALA A 182 -38.86 14.36 -43.19
N SER A 183 -39.27 13.19 -42.66
CA SER A 183 -38.36 12.28 -41.96
C SER A 183 -37.18 11.82 -42.81
N TYR A 184 -37.38 11.55 -44.10
CA TYR A 184 -36.29 11.22 -45.00
C TYR A 184 -35.30 12.36 -45.12
N ASN A 185 -35.73 13.59 -45.30
CA ASN A 185 -34.87 14.75 -45.41
C ASN A 185 -34.12 15.03 -44.11
N GLU A 186 -34.80 15.03 -42.96
CA GLU A 186 -34.19 15.20 -41.63
C GLU A 186 -33.11 14.14 -41.37
N LEU A 187 -33.42 12.86 -41.62
CA LEU A 187 -32.45 11.76 -41.44
C LEU A 187 -31.28 11.87 -42.40
N LYS A 188 -31.53 12.26 -43.65
CA LYS A 188 -30.47 12.51 -44.66
C LYS A 188 -29.48 13.55 -44.19
N ASP A 189 -29.98 14.72 -43.71
CA ASP A 189 -29.14 15.80 -43.25
C ASP A 189 -28.41 15.43 -41.96
N TYR A 190 -29.10 14.72 -41.04
CA TYR A 190 -28.48 14.23 -39.82
C TYR A 190 -27.34 13.25 -40.09
N ILE A 191 -27.53 12.25 -40.95
CA ILE A 191 -26.51 11.24 -41.29
C ILE A 191 -25.32 11.84 -42.03
N ALA A 192 -25.56 12.93 -42.80
CA ALA A 192 -24.51 13.68 -43.46
C ALA A 192 -23.69 14.57 -42.51
N SER A 193 -24.22 14.84 -41.32
CA SER A 193 -23.61 15.76 -40.35
C SER A 193 -22.31 15.24 -39.79
N GLU A 194 -21.40 16.14 -39.39
CA GLU A 194 -20.17 15.82 -38.69
C GLU A 194 -20.43 15.25 -37.29
N GLU A 195 -21.51 15.63 -36.66
CA GLU A 195 -21.94 15.10 -35.36
C GLU A 195 -22.22 13.59 -35.47
N PHE A 196 -23.06 13.18 -36.44
CA PHE A 196 -23.34 11.75 -36.66
C PHE A 196 -22.08 10.96 -36.98
N LYS A 197 -21.19 11.46 -37.82
CA LYS A 197 -19.96 10.78 -38.20
C LYS A 197 -19.05 10.56 -36.97
N LYS A 198 -18.84 11.59 -36.15
CA LYS A 198 -18.06 11.51 -34.92
C LYS A 198 -18.67 10.52 -33.91
N GLN A 199 -19.99 10.60 -33.72
CA GLN A 199 -20.69 9.69 -32.80
C GLN A 199 -20.64 8.25 -33.28
N LYS A 200 -20.81 8.02 -34.59
CA LYS A 200 -20.68 6.69 -35.19
C LYS A 200 -19.26 6.12 -35.03
N GLU A 201 -18.21 6.94 -35.28
CA GLU A 201 -16.82 6.56 -35.08
C GLU A 201 -16.57 6.19 -33.61
N TYR A 202 -17.01 7.02 -32.66
CA TYR A 202 -16.92 6.75 -31.23
C TYR A 202 -17.59 5.43 -30.84
N LEU A 203 -18.80 5.18 -31.33
CA LEU A 203 -19.55 3.95 -31.03
C LEU A 203 -18.95 2.69 -31.69
N LEU A 204 -18.25 2.84 -32.79
CA LEU A 204 -17.54 1.73 -33.48
C LEU A 204 -16.16 1.47 -32.89
N ASP A 205 -15.58 2.43 -32.18
CA ASP A 205 -14.25 2.28 -31.60
C ASP A 205 -14.28 1.29 -30.42
N LYS A 206 -13.69 0.12 -30.60
CA LYS A 206 -13.57 -0.90 -29.57
C LYS A 206 -12.60 -0.52 -28.46
N LYS A 207 -11.72 0.44 -28.72
CA LYS A 207 -10.70 0.94 -27.77
C LYS A 207 -11.08 2.27 -27.14
N ARG A 208 -12.35 2.67 -27.23
CA ARG A 208 -12.81 3.96 -26.68
C ARG A 208 -12.49 4.14 -25.21
N PHE A 209 -12.61 3.07 -24.41
CA PHE A 209 -12.29 3.09 -23.00
C PHE A 209 -10.79 3.33 -22.77
N GLU A 210 -9.90 2.76 -23.59
CA GLU A 210 -8.47 2.95 -23.49
C GLU A 210 -8.03 4.41 -23.70
N LYS A 211 -8.91 5.25 -24.29
CA LYS A 211 -8.67 6.67 -24.56
C LYS A 211 -9.19 7.59 -23.42
N THR A 212 -9.77 7.03 -22.36
CA THR A 212 -10.32 7.79 -21.23
C THR A 212 -9.28 8.02 -20.13
N GLU A 213 -9.49 9.05 -19.32
CA GLU A 213 -8.72 9.25 -18.08
C GLU A 213 -8.91 8.08 -17.11
N MET A 214 -10.10 7.49 -17.04
CA MET A 214 -10.36 6.29 -16.23
C MET A 214 -9.43 5.12 -16.57
N PHE A 215 -9.08 4.96 -17.83
CA PHE A 215 -8.12 3.92 -18.24
C PHE A 215 -6.70 4.22 -17.76
N LYS A 216 -6.28 5.49 -17.83
CA LYS A 216 -4.98 5.91 -17.29
C LYS A 216 -4.90 5.70 -15.78
N GLU A 217 -5.96 6.02 -15.06
CA GLU A 217 -6.06 5.77 -13.61
C GLU A 217 -5.96 4.29 -13.27
N ILE A 218 -6.61 3.40 -14.04
CA ILE A 218 -6.45 1.95 -13.89
C ILE A 218 -5.03 1.50 -14.19
N GLN A 219 -4.39 2.04 -15.21
CA GLN A 219 -3.00 1.70 -15.54
C GLN A 219 -2.05 2.13 -14.42
N GLU A 220 -2.20 3.36 -13.91
CA GLU A 220 -1.40 3.88 -12.80
C GLU A 220 -1.60 3.04 -11.53
N TYR A 221 -2.86 2.77 -11.16
CA TYR A 221 -3.19 1.87 -10.06
C TYR A 221 -2.54 0.49 -10.22
N THR A 222 -2.64 -0.09 -11.41
CA THR A 222 -2.09 -1.42 -11.69
C THR A 222 -0.57 -1.43 -11.61
N SER A 223 0.07 -0.35 -12.05
CA SER A 223 1.52 -0.16 -11.94
C SER A 223 1.95 -0.04 -10.48
N LEU A 224 1.29 0.83 -9.71
CA LEU A 224 1.56 0.99 -8.27
C LEU A 224 1.36 -0.31 -7.51
N LYS A 225 0.28 -1.02 -7.77
CA LYS A 225 -0.03 -2.32 -7.14
C LYS A 225 1.04 -3.39 -7.38
N LYS A 226 1.78 -3.29 -8.47
CA LYS A 226 2.88 -4.19 -8.82
C LYS A 226 4.25 -3.69 -8.35
N SER A 227 4.35 -2.49 -7.80
CA SER A 227 5.61 -1.97 -7.29
C SER A 227 6.10 -2.78 -6.09
N GLU A 228 7.39 -3.01 -6.01
CA GLU A 228 8.01 -3.79 -4.92
C GLU A 228 7.70 -3.19 -3.55
N ASP A 229 7.72 -1.86 -3.43
CA ASP A 229 7.47 -1.17 -2.18
C ASP A 229 6.02 -1.30 -1.69
N ILE A 230 5.03 -1.21 -2.58
CA ILE A 230 3.61 -1.45 -2.23
C ILE A 230 3.40 -2.90 -1.82
N ILE A 231 3.93 -3.85 -2.60
CA ILE A 231 3.81 -5.29 -2.28
C ILE A 231 4.45 -5.58 -0.92
N TRP A 232 5.67 -5.07 -0.69
CA TRP A 232 6.36 -5.22 0.58
C TRP A 232 5.56 -4.60 1.73
N TYR A 233 5.10 -3.34 1.59
CA TYR A 233 4.33 -2.64 2.62
C TYR A 233 3.05 -3.40 2.99
N LEU A 234 2.26 -3.81 2.01
CA LEU A 234 1.01 -4.56 2.25
C LEU A 234 1.26 -5.90 2.95
N LYS A 235 2.43 -6.53 2.71
CA LYS A 235 2.82 -7.77 3.36
C LYS A 235 3.21 -7.57 4.83
N VAL A 236 3.87 -6.46 5.16
CA VAL A 236 4.50 -6.29 6.48
C VAL A 236 3.70 -5.40 7.43
N LYS A 237 2.83 -4.50 6.94
CA LYS A 237 2.11 -3.49 7.75
C LYS A 237 1.31 -4.10 8.92
N ASP A 238 0.64 -5.21 8.68
CA ASP A 238 -0.23 -5.89 9.64
C ASP A 238 0.42 -7.17 10.23
N SER A 239 1.73 -7.39 9.96
CA SER A 239 2.44 -8.54 10.47
C SER A 239 2.95 -8.29 11.89
N ASN A 240 3.19 -9.38 12.64
CA ASN A 240 3.84 -9.34 13.96
C ASN A 240 5.37 -9.20 13.88
N LYS A 241 5.93 -9.02 12.68
CA LYS A 241 7.39 -8.95 12.46
C LYS A 241 8.07 -7.91 13.33
N PHE A 242 7.43 -6.78 13.55
CA PHE A 242 7.99 -5.63 14.27
C PHE A 242 7.50 -5.53 15.72
N ASP A 243 6.79 -6.51 16.25
CA ASP A 243 6.20 -6.46 17.60
C ASP A 243 7.26 -6.26 18.66
N VAL A 244 8.43 -6.89 18.49
CA VAL A 244 9.56 -6.74 19.41
C VAL A 244 10.02 -5.27 19.49
N ILE A 245 9.97 -4.52 18.38
CA ILE A 245 10.35 -3.11 18.35
C ILE A 245 9.20 -2.23 18.83
N LYS A 246 7.97 -2.52 18.38
CA LYS A 246 6.78 -1.74 18.70
C LYS A 246 6.44 -1.75 20.18
N HIS A 247 6.61 -2.90 20.84
CA HIS A 247 6.16 -3.12 22.20
C HIS A 247 7.26 -3.02 23.25
N ARG A 248 8.48 -2.63 22.90
CA ARG A 248 9.56 -2.37 23.84
C ARG A 248 10.10 -0.95 23.72
N GLU A 249 10.51 -0.40 24.86
CA GLU A 249 11.15 0.91 24.97
C GLU A 249 12.54 0.72 25.57
N LEU A 250 13.55 1.33 24.95
CA LEU A 250 14.92 1.38 25.50
C LEU A 250 14.96 2.36 26.67
N THR A 251 15.17 1.87 27.88
CA THR A 251 15.18 2.66 29.11
C THR A 251 16.59 3.01 29.56
N PHE A 252 17.57 2.22 29.14
CA PHE A 252 18.98 2.46 29.45
C PHE A 252 19.86 1.85 28.35
N SER A 253 20.89 2.58 27.95
CA SER A 253 21.95 2.04 27.09
C SER A 253 23.30 2.65 27.43
N GLU A 254 24.33 1.83 27.21
CA GLU A 254 25.72 2.28 27.23
C GLU A 254 26.49 1.51 26.16
N GLU A 255 27.08 2.24 25.24
CA GLU A 255 27.83 1.70 24.08
C GLU A 255 29.34 1.97 24.23
N PHE A 256 29.78 2.59 25.35
CA PHE A 256 31.16 2.92 25.67
C PHE A 256 31.93 3.68 24.57
N GLU A 257 31.24 4.55 23.85
CA GLU A 257 31.82 5.36 22.74
C GLU A 257 32.84 6.39 23.17
N VAL A 258 32.86 6.75 24.46
CA VAL A 258 33.78 7.74 25.05
C VAL A 258 34.84 7.03 25.93
N GLU A 259 36.07 7.55 25.95
CA GLU A 259 37.21 6.94 26.66
C GLU A 259 37.11 6.96 28.20
N LYS A 260 36.00 7.44 28.74
CA LYS A 260 35.80 7.52 30.21
C LYS A 260 34.38 7.03 30.55
N LEU A 261 34.29 6.36 31.71
CA LEU A 261 33.00 6.00 32.27
C LEU A 261 32.15 7.25 32.54
N ASP A 262 30.91 7.25 32.07
CA ASP A 262 29.94 8.31 32.38
C ASP A 262 29.50 8.19 33.84
N SER A 263 30.00 9.12 34.69
CA SER A 263 29.66 9.16 36.11
C SER A 263 28.20 9.46 36.41
N LYS A 264 27.42 9.93 35.40
CA LYS A 264 25.96 10.05 35.52
C LYS A 264 25.27 8.72 35.37
N LYS A 265 25.88 7.80 34.65
CA LYS A 265 25.33 6.41 34.46
C LYS A 265 25.90 5.43 35.47
N TRP A 266 27.19 5.54 35.83
CA TRP A 266 27.92 4.50 36.54
C TRP A 266 28.58 5.02 37.83
N LEU A 267 28.32 4.28 38.94
CA LEU A 267 29.15 4.32 40.13
C LEU A 267 30.26 3.28 40.03
N THR A 268 31.45 3.54 40.52
CA THR A 268 32.62 2.62 40.54
C THR A 268 32.83 1.91 41.90
N ASN A 269 31.77 1.80 42.68
CA ASN A 269 31.71 1.14 43.99
C ASN A 269 30.34 0.45 44.14
N TYR A 270 30.11 -0.31 45.19
CA TYR A 270 28.76 -0.79 45.50
C TYR A 270 27.85 0.42 45.86
N TYR A 271 26.59 0.37 45.44
CA TYR A 271 25.60 1.40 45.74
C TYR A 271 25.52 1.70 47.27
N TRP A 272 25.61 0.67 48.11
CA TRP A 272 25.62 0.83 49.55
C TRP A 272 26.88 1.50 50.06
N GLY A 273 28.04 1.27 49.43
CA GLY A 273 29.26 2.02 49.71
C GLY A 273 29.09 3.49 49.43
N GLU A 274 28.55 3.85 48.30
CA GLU A 274 28.22 5.24 47.93
C GLU A 274 27.24 5.88 48.93
N LYS A 275 26.16 5.13 49.27
CA LYS A 275 25.10 5.64 50.13
C LYS A 275 25.52 5.80 51.60
N LEU A 276 26.25 4.82 52.14
CA LEU A 276 26.57 4.76 53.57
C LEU A 276 27.93 5.31 53.94
N LEU A 277 28.94 5.08 53.09
CA LEU A 277 30.33 5.41 53.40
C LEU A 277 30.91 6.57 52.57
N LYS A 278 30.27 6.88 51.44
CA LYS A 278 30.87 7.69 50.37
C LYS A 278 32.23 7.13 49.94
N ASP A 279 32.42 5.81 50.04
CA ASP A 279 33.65 5.09 49.78
C ASP A 279 33.39 3.67 49.28
N ARG A 280 34.46 3.00 48.89
CA ARG A 280 34.43 1.66 48.36
C ARG A 280 34.60 0.62 49.46
N TYR A 281 34.04 -0.54 49.22
CA TYR A 281 34.28 -1.73 50.01
C TYR A 281 34.22 -2.98 49.14
N SER A 282 34.78 -4.08 49.61
CA SER A 282 34.62 -5.43 49.08
C SER A 282 33.93 -6.30 50.14
N VAL A 283 33.26 -7.37 49.77
CA VAL A 283 32.70 -8.29 50.74
C VAL A 283 33.83 -9.17 51.34
N GLU A 284 33.60 -9.70 52.54
CA GLU A 284 34.60 -10.45 53.30
C GLU A 284 35.31 -11.56 52.50
N SER A 285 34.52 -12.27 51.65
CA SER A 285 35.01 -13.34 50.80
C SER A 285 35.81 -12.91 49.59
N ASP A 286 35.83 -11.61 49.27
CA ASP A 286 36.56 -11.10 48.12
C ASP A 286 38.06 -11.07 48.37
N LEU A 287 38.84 -11.52 47.37
CA LEU A 287 40.28 -11.45 47.36
C LEU A 287 40.83 -10.11 46.86
N GLN A 288 39.99 -9.34 46.15
CA GLN A 288 40.30 -8.07 45.53
C GLN A 288 39.63 -6.88 46.23
N ALA A 289 40.29 -5.74 46.20
CA ALA A 289 39.69 -4.43 46.44
C ALA A 289 39.21 -3.83 45.15
N TYR A 290 38.07 -3.14 45.16
CA TYR A 290 37.58 -2.38 44.01
C TYR A 290 38.19 -0.94 44.02
N THR A 291 38.71 -0.53 42.87
CA THR A 291 39.34 0.78 42.69
C THR A 291 38.42 1.71 41.85
N GLU A 292 38.75 3.01 41.82
CA GLU A 292 37.91 4.01 41.13
C GLU A 292 38.17 4.04 39.62
N LYS A 293 39.45 4.01 39.23
CA LYS A 293 39.89 4.27 37.85
C LYS A 293 40.87 3.25 37.33
N GLU A 294 41.73 2.74 38.20
CA GLU A 294 42.95 2.02 37.83
C GLU A 294 42.69 0.64 37.17
N ASN A 295 41.46 0.15 37.31
CA ASN A 295 41.03 -1.13 36.78
C ASN A 295 40.11 -1.04 35.60
N PHE A 296 39.88 0.16 35.06
CA PHE A 296 39.03 0.42 33.90
C PHE A 296 39.83 0.95 32.73
N GLU A 297 39.58 0.41 31.55
CA GLU A 297 40.10 0.87 30.27
C GLU A 297 38.94 0.87 29.28
N ILE A 298 38.79 1.98 28.52
CA ILE A 298 37.84 2.02 27.39
C ILE A 298 38.66 2.25 26.14
N HIS A 299 38.56 1.32 25.21
CA HIS A 299 39.24 1.39 23.93
C HIS A 299 38.38 0.74 22.86
N ASN A 300 38.27 1.39 21.69
CA ASN A 300 37.41 0.91 20.56
C ASN A 300 35.98 0.58 20.99
N SER A 301 35.37 1.46 21.79
CA SER A 301 34.00 1.29 22.34
C SER A 301 33.83 0.01 23.19
N ILE A 302 34.90 -0.47 23.80
CA ILE A 302 34.85 -1.64 24.70
C ILE A 302 35.37 -1.20 26.08
N LEU A 303 34.52 -1.37 27.09
CA LEU A 303 34.96 -1.28 28.47
C LEU A 303 35.65 -2.57 28.89
N LYS A 304 36.88 -2.47 29.36
CA LYS A 304 37.63 -3.55 29.96
C LYS A 304 37.77 -3.34 31.47
N ILE A 305 37.32 -4.29 32.25
CA ILE A 305 37.46 -4.34 33.69
C ILE A 305 38.60 -5.33 34.01
N ASN A 306 39.72 -4.81 34.52
CA ASN A 306 40.93 -5.55 34.85
C ASN A 306 40.91 -6.01 36.31
N THR A 307 41.29 -7.27 36.55
CA THR A 307 41.60 -7.79 37.87
C THR A 307 43.09 -8.22 37.85
N LYS A 308 43.91 -7.69 38.76
CA LYS A 308 45.35 -7.83 38.71
C LYS A 308 45.98 -8.02 40.09
N PRO A 309 47.10 -8.77 40.21
CA PRO A 309 47.89 -8.81 41.42
C PRO A 309 48.43 -7.42 41.72
N GLN A 310 47.91 -6.81 42.81
CA GLN A 310 48.31 -5.50 43.26
C GLN A 310 47.84 -5.32 44.70
N LYS A 311 48.79 -5.05 45.61
CA LYS A 311 48.45 -4.69 46.99
C LYS A 311 47.68 -3.40 47.07
N VAL A 312 46.50 -3.43 47.68
CA VAL A 312 45.62 -2.29 47.87
C VAL A 312 45.03 -2.28 49.27
N ASN A 313 45.18 -1.15 49.98
CA ASN A 313 44.46 -0.91 51.22
C ASN A 313 43.01 -0.53 50.90
N GLY A 314 42.04 -1.18 51.51
CA GLY A 314 40.62 -0.93 51.30
C GLY A 314 39.79 -1.24 52.53
N LYS A 315 38.47 -1.32 52.31
CA LYS A 315 37.53 -1.73 53.35
C LYS A 315 36.87 -3.04 52.95
N THR A 316 36.65 -3.91 53.94
CA THR A 316 35.82 -5.07 53.79
C THR A 316 34.56 -4.92 54.57
N TRP A 317 33.47 -5.57 54.15
CA TRP A 317 32.21 -5.69 54.89
C TRP A 317 31.90 -7.15 55.20
N SER A 318 31.54 -7.40 56.45
CA SER A 318 30.99 -8.68 56.85
C SER A 318 29.73 -8.51 57.72
N ALA A 319 28.86 -9.48 57.73
CA ALA A 319 27.64 -9.42 58.56
C ALA A 319 27.93 -9.45 60.06
N ALA A 320 29.04 -10.00 60.47
CA ALA A 320 29.47 -10.11 61.89
C ALA A 320 30.12 -8.83 62.42
N HIS A 321 30.95 -8.19 61.59
CA HIS A 321 31.82 -7.08 62.05
C HIS A 321 31.57 -5.74 61.38
N GLY A 322 30.66 -5.71 60.39
CA GLY A 322 30.41 -4.47 59.60
C GLY A 322 31.58 -4.13 58.70
N PHE A 323 31.91 -2.85 58.59
CA PHE A 323 33.02 -2.34 57.76
C PHE A 323 34.34 -2.31 58.59
N ALA A 324 35.39 -2.90 58.02
CA ALA A 324 36.71 -2.93 58.62
C ALA A 324 37.81 -2.65 57.58
N PRO A 325 38.95 -2.02 57.95
CA PRO A 325 40.09 -1.93 57.05
C PRO A 325 40.68 -3.32 56.71
N LYS A 326 41.15 -3.49 55.47
CA LYS A 326 41.78 -4.75 55.01
C LYS A 326 42.80 -4.43 53.93
N GLU A 327 44.00 -5.05 54.01
CA GLU A 327 44.90 -5.10 52.87
C GLU A 327 44.52 -6.23 51.94
N PHE A 328 44.33 -5.93 50.68
CA PHE A 328 44.02 -6.87 49.63
C PHE A 328 45.24 -7.11 48.77
N SER A 329 45.43 -8.35 48.29
CA SER A 329 46.52 -8.72 47.38
C SER A 329 46.19 -8.46 45.92
N TYR A 330 44.96 -8.10 45.64
CA TYR A 330 44.45 -7.89 44.26
C TYR A 330 43.64 -6.62 44.21
N SER A 331 43.69 -5.94 43.03
CA SER A 331 42.76 -4.87 42.65
C SER A 331 41.83 -5.29 41.57
N SER A 332 40.63 -4.75 41.53
CA SER A 332 39.63 -4.99 40.47
C SER A 332 38.73 -3.79 40.28
N GLY A 333 37.86 -3.85 39.28
CA GLY A 333 36.83 -2.86 39.01
C GLY A 333 35.42 -3.42 39.26
N LEU A 334 34.52 -2.52 39.72
CA LEU A 334 33.10 -2.75 39.82
C LEU A 334 32.38 -1.51 39.35
N ILE A 335 31.40 -1.63 38.46
CA ILE A 335 30.49 -0.55 38.10
C ILE A 335 29.06 -0.95 38.35
N ASN A 336 28.21 0.04 38.72
CA ASN A 336 26.77 -0.20 38.87
C ASN A 336 25.97 1.05 38.47
N SER A 337 24.71 0.78 38.06
CA SER A 337 23.74 1.78 37.61
C SER A 337 22.77 2.26 38.71
N GLY A 338 23.04 1.96 39.98
CA GLY A 338 22.07 2.12 41.06
C GLY A 338 21.52 3.54 41.28
N THR A 339 22.20 4.57 40.78
CA THR A 339 21.73 5.96 40.78
C THR A 339 21.04 6.38 39.49
N SER A 340 21.27 5.73 38.38
CA SER A 340 20.79 6.10 37.05
C SER A 340 19.66 5.20 36.51
N LEU A 341 19.67 3.92 36.89
CA LEU A 341 18.67 2.92 36.45
C LEU A 341 18.23 2.08 37.63
N ARG A 342 16.92 2.00 37.82
CA ARG A 342 16.24 1.03 38.66
C ARG A 342 14.97 0.60 37.96
N GLN A 343 14.93 -0.65 37.54
CA GLN A 343 13.82 -1.15 36.74
C GLN A 343 13.29 -2.49 37.29
N LYS A 344 11.98 -2.63 37.32
CA LYS A 344 11.26 -3.85 37.55
C LYS A 344 10.74 -4.39 36.22
N TYR A 345 11.04 -5.64 35.91
CA TYR A 345 10.70 -6.31 34.66
C TYR A 345 11.39 -5.72 33.43
N GLY A 346 11.30 -6.43 32.33
CA GLY A 346 11.86 -6.05 31.05
C GLY A 346 12.98 -6.98 30.60
N ILE A 347 13.83 -6.45 29.73
CA ILE A 347 14.94 -7.19 29.12
C ILE A 347 16.23 -6.48 29.51
N PHE A 348 17.12 -7.20 30.19
CA PHE A 348 18.47 -6.76 30.55
C PHE A 348 19.44 -7.55 29.70
N THR A 349 20.18 -6.89 28.83
CA THR A 349 21.04 -7.56 27.85
C THR A 349 22.36 -6.82 27.70
N ALA A 350 23.44 -7.57 27.53
CA ALA A 350 24.77 -7.03 27.29
C ALA A 350 25.61 -7.96 26.44
N LYS A 351 26.47 -7.39 25.60
CA LYS A 351 27.48 -8.13 24.83
C LYS A 351 28.79 -8.11 25.59
N ILE A 352 29.20 -9.28 26.05
CA ILE A 352 30.29 -9.43 27.00
C ILE A 352 31.23 -10.59 26.58
N LYS A 353 32.51 -10.37 26.77
CA LYS A 353 33.54 -11.40 26.85
C LYS A 353 33.97 -11.53 28.30
N LEU A 354 33.54 -12.59 28.96
CA LEU A 354 33.77 -12.78 30.40
C LEU A 354 35.21 -13.06 30.75
N GLY A 355 36.03 -13.53 29.78
CA GLY A 355 37.45 -13.80 29.99
C GLY A 355 37.73 -15.13 30.73
N ASP A 356 38.65 -15.13 31.70
CA ASP A 356 39.06 -16.32 32.40
C ASP A 356 37.91 -17.04 33.11
N PRO A 357 37.53 -18.28 32.71
CA PRO A 357 36.44 -19.00 33.33
C PRO A 357 36.72 -19.43 34.78
N THR A 358 37.94 -19.29 35.26
CA THR A 358 38.32 -19.57 36.65
C THR A 358 38.26 -18.32 37.55
N ALA A 359 38.18 -17.14 36.98
CA ALA A 359 37.87 -15.87 37.69
C ALA A 359 36.38 -15.80 38.09
N LYS A 360 35.99 -14.72 38.72
CA LYS A 360 34.60 -14.43 39.11
C LYS A 360 34.11 -13.12 38.48
N ASN A 361 34.21 -13.08 37.17
CA ASN A 361 33.73 -11.96 36.41
C ASN A 361 32.21 -12.08 36.22
N ALA A 362 31.44 -11.03 36.48
CA ALA A 362 30.00 -11.14 36.58
C ALA A 362 29.25 -9.92 35.98
N PHE A 363 28.12 -10.22 35.36
CA PHE A 363 27.03 -9.30 35.02
C PHE A 363 25.78 -9.76 35.79
N TRP A 364 25.29 -8.87 36.65
CA TRP A 364 24.19 -9.23 37.55
C TRP A 364 23.25 -8.08 37.88
N LEU A 365 22.12 -8.39 38.47
CA LEU A 365 21.16 -7.43 39.01
C LEU A 365 21.08 -7.55 40.53
N LEU A 366 20.94 -6.41 41.19
CA LEU A 366 20.79 -6.33 42.63
C LEU A 366 19.64 -5.37 42.98
N ALA A 367 18.89 -5.70 44.04
CA ALA A 367 17.92 -4.83 44.64
C ALA A 367 18.54 -3.94 45.76
N ASP A 368 17.74 -3.17 46.48
CA ASP A 368 18.20 -2.37 47.61
C ASP A 368 18.68 -3.20 48.83
N LYS A 369 18.34 -4.48 48.84
CA LYS A 369 18.87 -5.46 49.81
C LYS A 369 19.81 -6.40 49.09
N ILE A 370 20.56 -7.22 49.85
CA ILE A 370 21.48 -8.21 49.29
C ILE A 370 20.74 -9.24 48.40
N THR A 371 19.48 -9.52 48.73
CA THR A 371 18.57 -10.34 47.94
C THR A 371 17.27 -9.56 47.69
N PRO A 372 16.61 -9.72 46.53
CA PRO A 372 16.98 -10.64 45.44
C PRO A 372 18.24 -10.24 44.71
N HIS A 373 18.97 -11.27 44.23
CA HIS A 373 20.19 -11.18 43.46
C HIS A 373 20.07 -12.10 42.23
N ILE A 374 20.38 -11.60 41.08
CA ILE A 374 20.29 -12.37 39.82
C ILE A 374 21.62 -12.27 39.08
N ASP A 375 22.43 -13.32 39.02
CA ASP A 375 23.53 -13.41 38.07
C ASP A 375 22.97 -13.71 36.69
N ILE A 376 23.03 -12.75 35.78
CA ILE A 376 22.70 -12.97 34.37
C ILE A 376 23.75 -13.87 33.76
N CYS A 377 25.04 -13.60 34.02
CA CYS A 377 26.13 -14.49 33.77
C CYS A 377 27.29 -14.16 34.70
N ARG A 378 27.99 -15.19 35.15
CA ARG A 378 29.28 -15.07 35.83
C ARG A 378 30.23 -16.23 35.51
N THR A 379 31.51 -15.98 35.54
CA THR A 379 32.51 -17.07 35.50
C THR A 379 32.73 -17.65 36.89
N GLY A 380 33.31 -18.82 36.96
CA GLY A 380 33.75 -19.51 38.19
C GLY A 380 33.88 -21.02 38.00
N LYS A 381 34.90 -21.62 38.63
CA LYS A 381 35.16 -23.05 38.59
C LYS A 381 35.22 -23.63 37.15
N GLY A 382 35.77 -22.85 36.20
CA GLY A 382 35.92 -23.29 34.81
C GLY A 382 34.63 -23.33 33.99
N LYS A 383 33.59 -22.61 34.39
CA LYS A 383 32.28 -22.58 33.73
C LYS A 383 31.68 -21.16 33.70
N VAL A 384 30.64 -20.98 32.92
CA VAL A 384 29.74 -19.80 32.98
C VAL A 384 28.47 -20.22 33.70
N TRP A 385 28.10 -19.47 34.72
CA TRP A 385 26.94 -19.71 35.59
C TRP A 385 25.89 -18.65 35.40
N SER A 386 24.63 -19.04 35.60
CA SER A 386 23.50 -18.16 35.82
C SER A 386 22.84 -18.56 37.13
N ASP A 387 22.74 -17.63 38.08
CA ASP A 387 22.26 -17.92 39.43
C ASP A 387 21.13 -16.98 39.81
N TYR A 388 20.24 -17.43 40.68
CA TYR A 388 19.18 -16.63 41.26
C TYR A 388 19.07 -16.90 42.75
N PHE A 389 19.00 -15.85 43.55
CA PHE A 389 18.78 -15.88 44.99
C PHE A 389 17.60 -14.99 45.30
N SER A 390 16.46 -15.55 45.74
CA SER A 390 15.27 -14.80 46.07
C SER A 390 15.38 -14.19 47.48
N ALA A 391 14.57 -13.17 47.75
CA ALA A 391 14.42 -12.61 49.11
C ALA A 391 13.82 -13.61 50.12
N LYS A 392 13.16 -14.69 49.66
CA LYS A 392 12.53 -15.71 50.49
C LYS A 392 13.46 -16.93 50.70
N GLY A 393 14.67 -16.90 50.24
CA GLY A 393 15.66 -17.95 50.39
C GLY A 393 15.69 -19.03 49.28
N THR A 394 14.81 -18.92 48.28
CA THR A 394 14.90 -19.79 47.09
C THR A 394 16.17 -19.50 46.35
N SER A 395 16.93 -20.54 45.98
CA SER A 395 18.07 -20.44 45.11
C SER A 395 17.94 -21.38 43.91
N ALA A 396 18.29 -20.88 42.72
CA ALA A 396 18.30 -21.65 41.51
C ALA A 396 19.57 -21.33 40.71
N LYS A 397 20.16 -22.34 40.07
CA LYS A 397 21.40 -22.16 39.31
C LYS A 397 21.50 -23.09 38.16
N THR A 398 22.20 -22.66 37.13
CA THR A 398 22.63 -23.50 36.02
C THR A 398 24.05 -23.14 35.57
N SER A 399 24.68 -23.97 34.78
CA SER A 399 25.98 -23.66 34.19
C SER A 399 26.09 -24.19 32.77
N ILE A 400 26.86 -23.46 31.98
CA ILE A 400 27.23 -23.83 30.61
C ILE A 400 28.76 -23.91 30.47
N GLY A 401 29.24 -24.42 29.36
CA GLY A 401 30.67 -24.67 29.13
C GLY A 401 31.50 -23.38 29.12
N SER A 402 32.79 -23.51 29.47
CA SER A 402 33.78 -22.41 29.50
C SER A 402 33.99 -21.73 28.16
N ARG A 403 33.64 -22.37 27.04
CA ARG A 403 33.72 -21.75 25.70
C ARG A 403 32.96 -20.41 25.60
N TYR A 404 31.91 -20.25 26.38
CA TYR A 404 31.07 -19.06 26.42
C TYR A 404 31.67 -17.89 27.24
N ALA A 405 32.83 -18.10 27.87
CA ALA A 405 33.59 -17.04 28.52
C ALA A 405 34.61 -16.34 27.59
N ASN A 406 35.13 -17.08 26.58
CA ASN A 406 36.31 -16.67 25.81
C ASN A 406 36.02 -15.86 24.53
N GLY A 407 34.78 -15.59 24.24
CA GLY A 407 34.33 -14.75 23.10
C GLY A 407 33.27 -13.75 23.53
N PHE A 408 32.95 -12.82 22.63
CA PHE A 408 31.81 -11.93 22.86
C PHE A 408 30.52 -12.69 22.58
N PHE A 409 29.69 -12.78 23.60
CA PHE A 409 28.33 -13.31 23.54
C PHE A 409 27.35 -12.30 24.09
N ILE A 410 26.08 -12.35 23.60
CA ILE A 410 25.00 -11.54 24.12
C ILE A 410 24.31 -12.34 25.24
N PHE A 411 24.48 -11.88 26.47
CA PHE A 411 23.81 -12.46 27.65
C PHE A 411 22.57 -11.63 27.94
N THR A 412 21.42 -12.31 28.08
CA THR A 412 20.13 -11.64 28.25
C THR A 412 19.36 -12.28 29.38
N LEU A 413 18.71 -11.44 30.19
CA LEU A 413 17.67 -11.81 31.12
C LEU A 413 16.35 -11.17 30.66
N GLU A 414 15.35 -12.00 30.35
CA GLU A 414 13.97 -11.55 30.19
C GLU A 414 13.25 -11.76 31.53
N TRP A 415 12.79 -10.69 32.11
CA TRP A 415 12.13 -10.67 33.42
C TRP A 415 10.70 -10.16 33.28
N THR A 416 9.74 -11.05 33.60
CA THR A 416 8.30 -10.74 33.64
C THR A 416 7.79 -10.93 35.08
N SER A 417 6.50 -10.69 35.31
CA SER A 417 5.90 -10.88 36.63
C SER A 417 5.86 -12.34 37.11
N ASP A 418 5.95 -13.29 36.19
CA ASP A 418 5.75 -14.71 36.39
C ASP A 418 6.99 -15.56 36.14
N LYS A 419 8.02 -15.02 35.47
CA LYS A 419 9.23 -15.78 35.13
C LYS A 419 10.47 -14.92 34.91
N LEU A 420 11.61 -15.57 35.06
CA LEU A 420 12.92 -15.12 34.61
C LEU A 420 13.42 -16.11 33.54
N VAL A 421 13.88 -15.59 32.41
CA VAL A 421 14.44 -16.40 31.30
C VAL A 421 15.84 -15.91 30.99
N TRP A 422 16.85 -16.75 31.20
CA TRP A 422 18.22 -16.46 30.81
C TRP A 422 18.50 -16.97 29.40
N LYS A 423 19.12 -16.14 28.59
CA LYS A 423 19.50 -16.48 27.22
C LYS A 423 20.97 -16.15 26.96
N ILE A 424 21.59 -16.89 26.04
CA ILE A 424 22.84 -16.53 25.39
C ILE A 424 22.68 -16.61 23.89
N ASN A 425 23.00 -15.51 23.21
CA ASN A 425 22.75 -15.37 21.78
C ASN A 425 21.35 -15.89 21.39
N ASP A 426 20.31 -15.35 22.02
CA ASP A 426 18.89 -15.70 21.86
C ASP A 426 18.52 -17.15 22.16
N THR A 427 19.48 -17.96 22.60
CA THR A 427 19.23 -19.35 22.98
C THR A 427 18.97 -19.44 24.47
N GLU A 428 17.81 -19.99 24.86
CA GLU A 428 17.42 -20.16 26.24
C GLU A 428 18.38 -21.09 26.97
N VAL A 429 18.87 -20.65 28.15
CA VAL A 429 19.78 -21.35 29.03
C VAL A 429 19.04 -21.95 30.23
N PHE A 430 18.16 -21.13 30.83
CA PHE A 430 17.50 -21.44 32.07
C PHE A 430 16.22 -20.65 32.23
N VAL A 431 15.23 -21.22 32.91
CA VAL A 431 13.96 -20.56 33.24
C VAL A 431 13.65 -20.77 34.72
N GLN A 432 13.28 -19.71 35.43
CA GLN A 432 12.79 -19.72 36.79
C GLN A 432 11.37 -19.17 36.82
N THR A 433 10.44 -19.87 37.49
CA THR A 433 9.01 -19.50 37.52
C THR A 433 8.45 -19.37 38.95
N SER A 434 9.28 -19.57 39.98
CA SER A 434 8.87 -19.37 41.37
C SER A 434 9.66 -18.25 42.04
N ASP A 435 9.01 -17.58 42.99
CA ASP A 435 9.57 -16.49 43.80
C ASP A 435 10.20 -15.35 42.96
N ILE A 436 9.53 -14.98 41.86
CA ILE A 436 10.01 -13.95 40.95
C ILE A 436 10.09 -12.61 41.68
N PRO A 437 11.21 -11.84 41.54
CA PRO A 437 11.38 -10.55 42.18
C PRO A 437 10.29 -9.57 41.78
N GLN A 438 9.79 -8.78 42.76
CA GLN A 438 8.74 -7.79 42.55
C GLN A 438 9.21 -6.36 42.85
N GLU A 439 10.49 -6.18 43.07
CA GLU A 439 11.11 -4.90 43.42
C GLU A 439 12.07 -4.46 42.30
N PRO A 440 12.27 -3.14 42.09
CA PRO A 440 13.21 -2.66 41.07
C PRO A 440 14.65 -3.06 41.39
N MET A 441 15.38 -3.46 40.36
CA MET A 441 16.80 -3.83 40.45
C MET A 441 17.65 -2.97 39.52
N TYR A 442 18.94 -2.89 39.80
CA TYR A 442 19.93 -2.18 39.02
C TYR A 442 21.03 -3.10 38.51
N VAL A 443 21.72 -2.69 37.48
CA VAL A 443 22.75 -3.44 36.76
C VAL A 443 24.10 -3.25 37.44
N LEU A 444 24.87 -4.36 37.52
CA LEU A 444 26.26 -4.36 37.98
C LEU A 444 27.15 -5.19 37.06
N PHE A 445 28.39 -4.75 36.93
CA PHE A 445 29.50 -5.51 36.36
C PHE A 445 30.69 -5.47 37.29
N ALA A 446 31.34 -6.60 37.51
CA ALA A 446 32.58 -6.60 38.30
C ALA A 446 33.51 -7.73 37.85
N GLY A 447 34.78 -7.43 37.94
CA GLY A 447 35.82 -8.45 38.00
C GLY A 447 36.02 -8.96 39.43
N GLY A 448 36.24 -10.26 39.60
CA GLY A 448 36.50 -10.87 40.93
C GLY A 448 37.28 -12.16 40.84
N LEU A 449 37.62 -12.69 42.01
CA LEU A 449 38.44 -13.89 42.15
C LEU A 449 37.88 -14.83 43.22
N ASP A 450 37.78 -16.13 42.86
CA ASP A 450 37.49 -17.19 43.83
C ASP A 450 38.79 -17.79 44.41
N LYS A 451 39.93 -17.60 43.75
CA LYS A 451 41.24 -18.11 44.16
C LYS A 451 42.35 -17.18 43.65
N PRO A 452 43.55 -17.24 44.28
CA PRO A 452 44.70 -16.45 43.84
C PRO A 452 45.07 -16.69 42.37
N ILE A 453 45.51 -15.61 41.71
CA ILE A 453 46.01 -15.64 40.31
C ILE A 453 47.41 -15.09 40.26
N ASN A 454 48.24 -15.54 39.28
CA ASN A 454 49.61 -15.13 39.10
C ASN A 454 49.78 -13.98 38.08
N GLY A 455 48.78 -13.72 37.27
CA GLY A 455 48.76 -12.69 36.24
C GLY A 455 47.43 -11.96 36.18
N PRO A 456 47.29 -10.88 35.42
CA PRO A 456 46.04 -10.17 35.28
C PRO A 456 45.01 -10.98 34.51
N THR A 457 43.73 -10.78 34.85
CA THR A 457 42.57 -11.25 34.07
C THR A 457 41.65 -10.08 33.84
N SER A 458 40.75 -10.17 32.85
CA SER A 458 39.79 -9.13 32.54
C SER A 458 38.49 -9.66 31.99
N MET A 459 37.44 -8.86 32.12
CA MET A 459 36.22 -8.97 31.29
C MET A 459 36.12 -7.77 30.39
N GLU A 460 35.49 -7.94 29.24
CA GLU A 460 35.29 -6.90 28.25
C GLU A 460 33.81 -6.78 27.97
N ILE A 461 33.29 -5.54 27.92
CA ILE A 461 31.88 -5.23 27.70
C ILE A 461 31.82 -4.30 26.50
N ASP A 462 31.14 -4.74 25.45
CA ASP A 462 30.94 -3.98 24.21
C ASP A 462 29.79 -2.99 24.41
N TRP A 463 28.63 -3.49 24.84
CA TRP A 463 27.48 -2.69 25.15
C TRP A 463 26.57 -3.32 26.21
N VAL A 464 25.73 -2.50 26.84
CA VAL A 464 24.62 -2.91 27.71
C VAL A 464 23.37 -2.12 27.37
N ARG A 465 22.22 -2.81 27.27
CA ARG A 465 20.93 -2.23 26.94
C ARG A 465 19.84 -2.81 27.84
N VAL A 466 18.94 -1.94 28.28
CA VAL A 466 17.78 -2.35 29.09
C VAL A 466 16.52 -1.85 28.44
N TYR A 467 15.55 -2.75 28.31
CA TYR A 467 14.26 -2.43 27.69
C TYR A 467 13.12 -2.72 28.66
N GLN A 468 12.05 -1.97 28.55
CA GLN A 468 10.77 -2.24 29.22
C GLN A 468 9.66 -2.44 28.16
N PRO A 469 8.56 -3.15 28.51
CA PRO A 469 7.37 -3.13 27.70
C PRO A 469 6.85 -1.68 27.57
N LYS A 470 6.50 -1.27 26.35
CA LYS A 470 5.74 -0.01 26.16
C LYS A 470 4.39 -0.14 26.84
N LYS A 471 4.01 0.88 27.59
CA LYS A 471 2.69 1.00 28.19
C LYS A 471 1.61 1.30 27.16
#